data_7ae41c761b6ee4c1e983ec6596b80a56
#
_entry.id   7ae41c761b6ee4c1e983ec6596b80a56
#
_cell.length_a   1.000
_cell.length_b   1.000
_cell.length_c   1.000
_cell.angle_alpha   90.00
_cell.angle_beta   90.00
_cell.angle_gamma   90.00
#
_symmetry.space_group_name_H-M   'P 1'
#
loop_
_entity.id
_entity.type
_entity.pdbx_description
1 polymer ?
#
loop_
_entity_poly.entity_id
_entity_poly.type
_entity_poly.pdbx_seq_one_letter_code
_entity_poly.pdbx_strand_id
1 'polypeptide(L)'
;AVRQGDMKAILDRKNDEWALFDLARDVSETTNVAARYPQALKALVAIAEAEHTPARTGTYTDPARKRHQRDRWAKWGTAKDQPQSQGSGKANTITAKDLIPASSMKLVAFSSENSDNGKFALQAIDGNPRTVWHTSFSQVLARHPHELVIDLGGQYEVRGFRYLARQDGGWNGAFAATEFYLADTLTDFPAEPSATVTFTKSRT
;
A
#
# COMPACT_ATOMS: atom_id res chain seq x y z
N ALA A 1 -13.00 17.74 10.12
CA ALA A 1 -12.62 19.13 10.39
C ALA A 1 -13.49 20.07 9.58
N VAL A 2 -13.74 21.27 10.12
CA VAL A 2 -14.46 22.35 9.45
C VAL A 2 -13.69 23.67 9.64
N ARG A 3 -13.67 24.51 8.62
CA ARG A 3 -12.98 25.81 8.65
C ARG A 3 -13.90 26.93 8.13
N GLN A 4 -13.87 28.07 8.81
CA GLN A 4 -14.49 29.29 8.36
C GLN A 4 -13.55 30.48 8.68
N GLY A 5 -13.07 31.17 7.65
CA GLY A 5 -12.03 32.17 7.79
C GLY A 5 -10.75 31.58 8.40
N ASP A 6 -10.27 32.19 9.46
CA ASP A 6 -9.05 31.74 10.16
C ASP A 6 -9.33 30.75 11.28
N MET A 7 -10.57 30.48 11.59
CA MET A 7 -10.95 29.51 12.61
C MET A 7 -11.16 28.13 12.01
N LYS A 8 -10.55 27.10 12.61
CA LYS A 8 -10.67 25.70 12.21
C LYS A 8 -11.04 24.83 13.42
N ALA A 9 -12.11 24.07 13.30
CA ALA A 9 -12.52 23.08 14.30
C ALA A 9 -12.20 21.67 13.81
N ILE A 10 -11.66 20.84 14.70
CA ILE A 10 -11.29 19.44 14.44
C ILE A 10 -11.94 18.57 15.50
N LEU A 11 -12.66 17.54 15.07
CA LEU A 11 -13.19 16.51 15.96
C LEU A 11 -12.13 15.43 16.20
N ASP A 12 -11.71 15.26 17.45
CA ASP A 12 -10.97 14.09 17.87
C ASP A 12 -11.93 12.91 18.04
N ARG A 13 -11.92 12.01 17.08
CA ARG A 13 -12.79 10.82 17.09
C ARG A 13 -12.47 9.80 18.18
N LYS A 14 -11.36 9.95 18.89
CA LYS A 14 -11.05 9.07 20.01
C LYS A 14 -11.80 9.44 21.27
N ASN A 15 -11.90 10.74 21.50
CA ASN A 15 -12.50 11.30 22.71
C ASN A 15 -13.88 11.91 22.44
N ASP A 16 -14.28 12.00 21.17
CA ASP A 16 -15.50 12.69 20.71
C ASP A 16 -15.54 14.18 21.10
N GLU A 17 -14.37 14.80 21.17
CA GLU A 17 -14.20 16.20 21.56
C GLU A 17 -13.79 17.07 20.39
N TRP A 18 -14.27 18.31 20.36
CA TRP A 18 -13.91 19.29 19.38
C TRP A 18 -12.81 20.22 19.90
N ALA A 19 -11.75 20.37 19.12
CA ALA A 19 -10.71 21.37 19.30
C ALA A 19 -10.90 22.52 18.31
N LEU A 20 -10.58 23.76 18.73
CA LEU A 20 -10.62 24.96 17.88
C LEU A 20 -9.24 25.58 17.77
N PHE A 21 -8.85 25.98 16.56
CA PHE A 21 -7.55 26.59 16.27
C PHE A 21 -7.74 27.91 15.52
N ASP A 22 -6.92 28.91 15.86
CA ASP A 22 -6.82 30.19 15.18
C ASP A 22 -5.64 30.16 14.21
N LEU A 23 -5.88 29.85 12.95
CA LEU A 23 -4.86 29.67 11.92
C LEU A 23 -4.13 30.98 11.54
N ALA A 24 -4.69 32.15 11.85
CA ALA A 24 -3.98 33.41 11.65
C ALA A 24 -2.78 33.57 12.60
N ARG A 25 -2.83 32.92 13.78
CA ARG A 25 -1.80 33.00 14.82
C ARG A 25 -1.05 31.69 15.05
N ASP A 26 -1.68 30.57 14.73
CA ASP A 26 -1.18 29.22 15.00
C ASP A 26 -1.47 28.31 13.81
N VAL A 27 -0.69 28.47 12.73
CA VAL A 27 -0.79 27.65 11.51
C VAL A 27 -0.50 26.17 11.79
N SER A 28 0.26 25.89 12.85
CA SER A 28 0.66 24.53 13.23
C SER A 28 -0.36 23.80 14.11
N GLU A 29 -1.49 24.47 14.43
CA GLU A 29 -2.59 23.87 15.20
C GLU A 29 -2.15 23.30 16.57
N THR A 30 -1.26 24.00 17.25
CA THR A 30 -0.65 23.55 18.51
C THR A 30 -1.47 23.96 19.74
N THR A 31 -2.27 25.03 19.64
CA THR A 31 -2.98 25.62 20.77
C THR A 31 -4.49 25.55 20.57
N ASN A 32 -5.15 24.71 21.36
CA ASN A 32 -6.60 24.65 21.36
C ASN A 32 -7.21 25.88 22.05
N VAL A 33 -7.93 26.70 21.28
CA VAL A 33 -8.57 27.93 21.77
C VAL A 33 -10.08 27.77 21.98
N ALA A 34 -10.62 26.57 22.01
CA ALA A 34 -12.06 26.31 22.17
C ALA A 34 -12.66 26.96 23.41
N ALA A 35 -11.96 26.88 24.53
CA ALA A 35 -12.40 27.53 25.80
C ALA A 35 -12.46 29.07 25.70
N ARG A 36 -11.61 29.66 24.87
CA ARG A 36 -11.55 31.12 24.67
C ARG A 36 -12.63 31.63 23.71
N TYR A 37 -13.01 30.81 22.73
CA TYR A 37 -13.98 31.17 21.68
C TYR A 37 -15.11 30.14 21.54
N PRO A 38 -15.91 29.90 22.59
CA PRO A 38 -16.95 28.88 22.59
C PRO A 38 -18.03 29.09 21.55
N GLN A 39 -18.35 30.37 21.25
CA GLN A 39 -19.36 30.67 20.23
C GLN A 39 -18.88 30.38 18.81
N ALA A 40 -17.60 30.62 18.53
CA ALA A 40 -17.00 30.27 17.24
C ALA A 40 -16.93 28.72 17.06
N LEU A 41 -16.59 28.01 18.12
CA LEU A 41 -16.63 26.54 18.09
C LEU A 41 -18.04 26.03 17.82
N LYS A 42 -19.05 26.56 18.54
CA LYS A 42 -20.46 26.16 18.35
C LYS A 42 -20.94 26.41 16.93
N ALA A 43 -20.57 27.51 16.32
CA ALA A 43 -20.94 27.85 14.94
C ALA A 43 -20.30 26.87 13.94
N LEU A 44 -19.01 26.55 14.12
CA LEU A 44 -18.31 25.62 13.26
C LEU A 44 -18.81 24.16 13.39
N VAL A 45 -19.16 23.77 14.63
CA VAL A 45 -19.78 22.44 14.86
C VAL A 45 -21.14 22.36 14.16
N ALA A 46 -21.97 23.40 14.25
CA ALA A 46 -23.26 23.43 13.56
C ALA A 46 -23.10 23.33 12.03
N ILE A 47 -22.09 23.98 11.44
CA ILE A 47 -21.78 23.86 10.02
C ILE A 47 -21.35 22.41 9.72
N ALA A 48 -20.49 21.84 10.55
CA ALA A 48 -20.01 20.48 10.35
C ALA A 48 -21.16 19.44 10.39
N GLU A 49 -22.12 19.62 11.27
CA GLU A 49 -23.32 18.79 11.39
C GLU A 49 -24.26 18.96 10.19
N ALA A 50 -24.51 20.19 9.77
CA ALA A 50 -25.37 20.49 8.63
C ALA A 50 -24.83 19.96 7.29
N GLU A 51 -23.52 20.05 7.11
CA GLU A 51 -22.84 19.58 5.87
C GLU A 51 -22.42 18.12 5.95
N HIS A 52 -22.70 17.43 7.05
CA HIS A 52 -22.34 16.04 7.22
C HIS A 52 -23.20 15.14 6.31
N THR A 53 -22.57 14.55 5.31
CA THR A 53 -23.19 13.48 4.53
C THR A 53 -22.84 12.14 5.17
N PRO A 54 -23.81 11.42 5.73
CA PRO A 54 -23.56 10.10 6.30
C PRO A 54 -22.93 9.16 5.25
N ALA A 55 -21.92 8.41 5.64
CA ALA A 55 -21.36 7.38 4.78
C ALA A 55 -22.47 6.40 4.35
N ARG A 56 -22.57 6.12 3.05
CA ARG A 56 -23.52 5.13 2.57
C ARG A 56 -23.27 3.79 3.26
N THR A 57 -24.30 3.26 3.88
CA THR A 57 -24.27 1.94 4.53
C THR A 57 -23.79 0.91 3.49
N GLY A 58 -22.71 0.19 3.79
CA GLY A 58 -22.21 -0.90 2.96
C GLY A 58 -20.93 -0.65 2.15
N THR A 59 -20.48 0.62 1.97
CA THR A 59 -19.28 0.89 1.15
C THR A 59 -18.00 1.09 1.97
N TYR A 60 -18.10 1.71 3.16
CA TYR A 60 -16.94 2.02 4.02
C TYR A 60 -17.00 1.38 5.41
N THR A 61 -18.18 0.95 5.84
CA THR A 61 -18.43 0.42 7.18
C THR A 61 -18.87 -1.04 7.17
N ASP A 62 -18.55 -1.80 6.12
CA ASP A 62 -18.82 -3.25 6.12
C ASP A 62 -18.00 -3.90 7.23
N PRO A 63 -18.64 -4.30 8.36
CA PRO A 63 -17.94 -4.95 9.46
C PRO A 63 -17.35 -6.29 9.04
N ALA A 64 -17.95 -6.95 8.03
CA ALA A 64 -17.44 -8.19 7.46
C ALA A 64 -16.11 -7.95 6.73
N ARG A 65 -15.99 -6.84 5.99
CA ARG A 65 -14.75 -6.48 5.28
C ARG A 65 -13.62 -6.10 6.26
N LYS A 66 -13.94 -5.32 7.31
CA LYS A 66 -12.98 -5.01 8.39
C LYS A 66 -12.60 -6.26 9.19
N ARG A 67 -13.55 -7.14 9.45
CA ARG A 67 -13.32 -8.43 10.11
C ARG A 67 -12.48 -9.34 9.24
N HIS A 68 -12.80 -9.46 7.96
CA HIS A 68 -12.05 -10.24 6.99
C HIS A 68 -10.61 -9.72 6.81
N GLN A 69 -10.40 -8.40 6.79
CA GLN A 69 -9.06 -7.83 6.81
C GLN A 69 -8.32 -8.15 8.12
N ARG A 70 -8.95 -7.96 9.29
CA ARG A 70 -8.36 -8.33 10.58
C ARG A 70 -8.06 -9.82 10.69
N ASP A 71 -8.97 -10.67 10.25
CA ASP A 71 -8.83 -12.12 10.30
C ASP A 71 -7.74 -12.61 9.33
N ARG A 72 -7.59 -11.96 8.18
CA ARG A 72 -6.43 -12.17 7.29
C ARG A 72 -5.12 -11.74 7.95
N TRP A 73 -5.10 -10.59 8.61
CA TRP A 73 -3.91 -10.11 9.34
C TRP A 73 -3.59 -10.97 10.57
N ALA A 74 -4.61 -11.43 11.30
CA ALA A 74 -4.44 -12.33 12.46
C ALA A 74 -3.91 -13.71 12.03
N LYS A 75 -4.43 -14.27 10.94
CA LYS A 75 -3.93 -15.53 10.36
C LYS A 75 -2.49 -15.44 9.85
N TRP A 76 -2.06 -14.27 9.42
CA TRP A 76 -0.67 -14.04 9.03
C TRP A 76 0.30 -13.98 10.21
N GLY A 77 -0.20 -13.80 11.44
CA GLY A 77 0.61 -13.73 12.67
C GLY A 77 0.87 -15.06 13.37
N THR A 78 0.16 -16.13 13.02
CA THR A 78 0.32 -17.43 13.68
C THR A 78 0.87 -18.44 12.69
N ALA A 79 2.14 -18.85 12.90
CA ALA A 79 2.85 -19.83 12.08
C ALA A 79 2.26 -21.24 12.10
N LYS A 80 1.09 -21.47 12.71
CA LYS A 80 0.51 -22.80 12.91
C LYS A 80 -0.52 -23.24 11.87
N ASP A 81 -1.05 -22.35 11.04
CA ASP A 81 -2.13 -22.66 10.08
C ASP A 81 -1.81 -22.25 8.64
N GLN A 82 -0.54 -22.30 8.25
CA GLN A 82 -0.19 -22.07 6.86
C GLN A 82 -0.35 -23.36 6.07
N PRO A 83 -1.03 -23.36 4.89
CA PRO A 83 -0.90 -24.45 3.97
C PRO A 83 0.58 -24.58 3.62
N GLN A 84 1.20 -25.65 4.08
CA GLN A 84 2.56 -25.97 3.67
C GLN A 84 2.52 -26.10 2.16
N SER A 85 3.29 -25.26 1.47
CA SER A 85 3.57 -25.45 0.05
C SER A 85 4.19 -26.84 -0.07
N GLN A 86 3.42 -27.82 -0.56
CA GLN A 86 3.95 -29.10 -0.99
C GLN A 86 4.71 -28.89 -2.31
N GLY A 87 5.84 -28.25 -2.18
CA GLY A 87 6.89 -28.23 -3.18
C GLY A 87 8.07 -29.00 -2.60
N SER A 88 8.02 -30.32 -2.65
CA SER A 88 9.18 -31.18 -2.39
C SER A 88 10.16 -31.15 -3.58
N GLY A 89 10.61 -29.97 -3.93
CA GLY A 89 11.81 -29.78 -4.73
C GLY A 89 12.90 -29.28 -3.78
N LYS A 90 14.08 -29.89 -3.79
CA LYS A 90 15.27 -29.32 -3.18
C LYS A 90 15.32 -27.85 -3.54
N ALA A 91 15.29 -26.98 -2.54
CA ALA A 91 15.40 -25.54 -2.76
C ALA A 91 16.71 -25.31 -3.52
N ASN A 92 16.62 -25.13 -4.83
CA ASN A 92 17.76 -24.72 -5.63
C ASN A 92 18.11 -23.32 -5.14
N THR A 93 19.24 -23.21 -4.46
CA THR A 93 19.74 -21.92 -3.99
C THR A 93 20.10 -21.09 -5.21
N ILE A 94 19.25 -20.13 -5.57
CA ILE A 94 19.53 -19.18 -6.63
C ILE A 94 20.71 -18.31 -6.17
N THR A 95 21.83 -18.42 -6.88
CA THR A 95 23.03 -17.61 -6.60
C THR A 95 23.01 -16.30 -7.41
N ALA A 96 23.90 -15.36 -7.09
CA ALA A 96 24.01 -14.13 -7.87
C ALA A 96 24.35 -14.35 -9.35
N LYS A 97 25.00 -15.47 -9.66
CA LYS A 97 25.35 -15.86 -11.06
C LYS A 97 24.15 -16.33 -11.87
N ASP A 98 23.08 -16.75 -11.20
CA ASP A 98 21.87 -17.25 -11.84
C ASP A 98 20.86 -16.12 -12.11
N LEU A 99 21.16 -14.90 -11.67
CA LEU A 99 20.26 -13.76 -11.83
C LEU A 99 20.49 -13.05 -13.17
N ILE A 100 19.40 -12.74 -13.85
CA ILE A 100 19.41 -11.78 -14.96
C ILE A 100 19.80 -10.42 -14.39
N PRO A 101 20.82 -9.75 -14.92
CA PRO A 101 21.26 -8.46 -14.39
C PRO A 101 20.15 -7.40 -14.45
N ALA A 102 19.97 -6.66 -13.37
CA ALA A 102 19.00 -5.56 -13.33
C ALA A 102 19.24 -4.53 -14.46
N SER A 103 20.51 -4.34 -14.87
CA SER A 103 20.89 -3.42 -15.96
C SER A 103 20.39 -3.84 -17.34
N SER A 104 20.04 -5.12 -17.54
CA SER A 104 19.45 -5.60 -18.80
C SER A 104 17.92 -5.49 -18.81
N MET A 105 17.31 -5.35 -17.64
CA MET A 105 15.86 -5.28 -17.50
C MET A 105 15.33 -3.89 -17.84
N LYS A 106 14.13 -3.83 -18.41
CA LYS A 106 13.40 -2.59 -18.66
C LYS A 106 11.98 -2.73 -18.11
N LEU A 107 11.54 -1.72 -17.38
CA LEU A 107 10.14 -1.60 -17.00
C LEU A 107 9.34 -1.16 -18.23
N VAL A 108 8.38 -1.96 -18.66
CA VAL A 108 7.54 -1.72 -19.84
C VAL A 108 6.21 -1.10 -19.44
N ALA A 109 5.57 -1.66 -18.41
CA ALA A 109 4.30 -1.19 -17.90
C ALA A 109 4.16 -1.47 -16.40
N PHE A 110 3.29 -0.72 -15.76
CA PHE A 110 2.96 -0.89 -14.35
C PHE A 110 1.53 -0.38 -14.08
N SER A 111 0.88 -0.96 -13.07
CA SER A 111 -0.50 -0.58 -12.71
C SER A 111 -0.58 0.81 -12.08
N SER A 112 0.34 1.15 -11.20
CA SER A 112 0.45 2.48 -10.58
C SER A 112 1.74 2.64 -9.80
N GLU A 113 2.11 3.88 -9.50
CA GLU A 113 3.22 4.23 -8.63
C GLU A 113 2.85 5.42 -7.73
N ASN A 114 3.59 5.63 -6.66
CA ASN A 114 3.38 6.76 -5.76
C ASN A 114 4.48 7.81 -5.94
N SER A 115 4.41 8.53 -7.04
CA SER A 115 5.40 9.54 -7.47
C SER A 115 5.56 10.68 -6.48
N ASP A 116 4.49 11.07 -5.77
CA ASP A 116 4.49 12.20 -4.83
C ASP A 116 5.52 12.04 -3.69
N ASN A 117 5.85 10.82 -3.32
CA ASN A 117 6.85 10.53 -2.30
C ASN A 117 8.07 9.75 -2.85
N GLY A 118 8.27 9.78 -4.16
CA GLY A 118 9.43 9.19 -4.83
C GLY A 118 9.47 7.66 -4.81
N LYS A 119 8.29 7.00 -4.80
CA LYS A 119 8.18 5.53 -4.82
C LYS A 119 7.78 5.02 -6.21
N PHE A 120 8.73 5.14 -7.15
CA PHE A 120 8.53 4.86 -8.56
C PHE A 120 8.56 3.35 -8.87
N ALA A 121 7.83 2.94 -9.91
CA ALA A 121 7.75 1.53 -10.33
C ALA A 121 9.10 0.99 -10.79
N LEU A 122 9.94 1.82 -11.41
CA LEU A 122 11.29 1.46 -11.82
C LEU A 122 12.17 0.98 -10.65
N GLN A 123 11.89 1.44 -9.43
CA GLN A 123 12.63 1.05 -8.23
C GLN A 123 12.44 -0.43 -7.86
N ALA A 124 11.47 -1.12 -8.46
CA ALA A 124 11.32 -2.56 -8.30
C ALA A 124 12.45 -3.37 -8.97
N ILE A 125 13.14 -2.78 -9.94
CA ILE A 125 14.19 -3.44 -10.73
C ILE A 125 15.50 -2.65 -10.82
N ASP A 126 15.69 -1.59 -10.03
CA ASP A 126 16.87 -0.73 -10.07
C ASP A 126 18.13 -1.34 -9.40
N GLY A 127 17.98 -2.50 -8.77
CA GLY A 127 19.04 -3.18 -8.05
C GLY A 127 19.47 -2.53 -6.73
N ASN A 128 18.77 -1.50 -6.28
CA ASN A 128 19.09 -0.76 -5.06
C ASN A 128 18.18 -1.21 -3.90
N PRO A 129 18.70 -1.88 -2.85
CA PRO A 129 17.88 -2.35 -1.74
C PRO A 129 17.31 -1.25 -0.85
N ARG A 130 17.72 0.00 -1.06
CA ARG A 130 17.23 1.17 -0.28
C ARG A 130 16.05 1.86 -0.93
N THR A 131 15.78 1.59 -2.20
CA THR A 131 14.62 2.09 -2.91
C THR A 131 13.46 1.11 -2.82
N VAL A 132 12.25 1.55 -3.08
CA VAL A 132 11.08 0.70 -3.04
C VAL A 132 10.00 1.22 -3.99
N TRP A 133 9.47 0.35 -4.83
CA TRP A 133 8.23 0.63 -5.52
C TRP A 133 7.05 0.57 -4.54
N HIS A 134 6.16 1.53 -4.63
CA HIS A 134 4.87 1.49 -3.96
C HIS A 134 3.77 1.95 -4.93
N THR A 135 2.69 1.20 -4.98
CA THR A 135 1.50 1.61 -5.74
C THR A 135 0.89 2.88 -5.18
N SER A 136 0.11 3.60 -5.98
CA SER A 136 -0.49 4.87 -5.58
C SER A 136 -1.36 4.73 -4.31
N PHE A 137 -1.15 5.61 -3.35
CA PHE A 137 -1.94 5.68 -2.11
C PHE A 137 -2.16 7.12 -1.60
N SER A 138 -1.39 8.09 -2.07
CA SER A 138 -1.45 9.47 -1.56
C SER A 138 -2.61 10.27 -2.15
N GLN A 139 -2.85 10.17 -3.45
CA GLN A 139 -3.94 10.87 -4.15
C GLN A 139 -5.11 9.93 -4.42
N VAL A 140 -4.82 8.77 -5.00
CA VAL A 140 -5.80 7.74 -5.30
C VAL A 140 -5.27 6.41 -4.80
N LEU A 141 -6.06 5.73 -3.98
CA LEU A 141 -5.70 4.37 -3.54
C LEU A 141 -5.86 3.40 -4.71
N ALA A 142 -4.74 2.90 -5.21
CA ALA A 142 -4.74 1.88 -6.26
C ALA A 142 -5.41 0.60 -5.79
N ARG A 143 -6.22 -0.01 -6.68
CA ARG A 143 -6.91 -1.28 -6.42
C ARG A 143 -6.09 -2.44 -6.94
N HIS A 144 -6.24 -3.59 -6.30
CA HIS A 144 -5.70 -4.86 -6.82
C HIS A 144 -6.43 -5.30 -8.10
N PRO A 145 -5.73 -6.06 -8.96
CA PRO A 145 -4.33 -6.49 -8.85
C PRO A 145 -3.34 -5.34 -9.10
N HIS A 146 -2.12 -5.48 -8.58
CA HIS A 146 -1.01 -4.60 -8.88
C HIS A 146 -0.04 -5.33 -9.78
N GLU A 147 0.39 -4.69 -10.87
CA GLU A 147 1.11 -5.33 -11.95
C GLU A 147 2.38 -4.58 -12.32
N LEU A 148 3.40 -5.33 -12.71
CA LEU A 148 4.61 -4.87 -13.38
C LEU A 148 4.84 -5.72 -14.61
N VAL A 149 5.12 -5.10 -15.74
CA VAL A 149 5.57 -5.75 -16.96
C VAL A 149 7.04 -5.39 -17.17
N ILE A 150 7.89 -6.41 -17.21
CA ILE A 150 9.35 -6.24 -17.26
C ILE A 150 9.86 -6.99 -18.48
N ASP A 151 10.53 -6.25 -19.37
CA ASP A 151 11.36 -6.84 -20.44
C ASP A 151 12.70 -7.25 -19.84
N LEU A 152 13.05 -8.51 -19.97
CA LEU A 152 14.28 -9.08 -19.43
C LEU A 152 15.54 -8.75 -20.25
N GLY A 153 15.35 -8.12 -21.42
CA GLY A 153 16.45 -7.72 -22.31
C GLY A 153 17.02 -8.84 -23.17
N GLY A 154 16.33 -9.98 -23.22
CA GLY A 154 16.71 -11.14 -24.02
C GLY A 154 15.82 -12.34 -23.75
N GLN A 155 16.04 -13.43 -24.50
CA GLN A 155 15.35 -14.70 -24.24
C GLN A 155 16.10 -15.52 -23.19
N TYR A 156 15.38 -15.97 -22.18
CA TYR A 156 15.93 -16.71 -21.05
C TYR A 156 15.05 -17.91 -20.68
N GLU A 157 15.66 -18.99 -20.26
CA GLU A 157 14.97 -20.05 -19.54
C GLU A 157 14.80 -19.60 -18.08
N VAL A 158 13.65 -19.01 -17.75
CA VAL A 158 13.38 -18.52 -16.41
C VAL A 158 12.99 -19.68 -15.50
N ARG A 159 13.78 -19.92 -14.44
CA ARG A 159 13.59 -21.01 -13.48
C ARG A 159 13.04 -20.56 -12.15
N GLY A 160 12.96 -19.26 -11.93
CA GLY A 160 12.50 -18.69 -10.69
C GLY A 160 12.77 -17.19 -10.60
N PHE A 161 12.45 -16.60 -9.46
CA PHE A 161 12.70 -15.19 -9.19
C PHE A 161 13.06 -15.00 -7.72
N ARG A 162 13.68 -13.89 -7.44
CA ARG A 162 13.96 -13.40 -6.08
C ARG A 162 13.18 -12.14 -5.84
N TYR A 163 12.45 -12.12 -4.74
CA TYR A 163 11.75 -10.95 -4.26
C TYR A 163 12.43 -10.40 -3.00
N LEU A 164 12.82 -9.15 -3.04
CA LEU A 164 13.29 -8.42 -1.87
C LEU A 164 12.15 -7.52 -1.37
N ALA A 165 11.56 -7.86 -0.24
CA ALA A 165 10.59 -7.01 0.41
C ALA A 165 11.26 -5.70 0.87
N ARG A 166 10.46 -4.65 1.10
CA ARG A 166 10.96 -3.37 1.63
C ARG A 166 11.76 -3.56 2.92
N GLN A 167 12.87 -2.84 3.05
CA GLN A 167 13.83 -2.99 4.15
C GLN A 167 13.63 -1.97 5.29
N ASP A 168 12.69 -1.06 5.18
CA ASP A 168 12.42 0.03 6.15
C ASP A 168 11.58 -0.40 7.37
N GLY A 169 11.41 -1.70 7.57
CA GLY A 169 10.67 -2.28 8.69
C GLY A 169 9.16 -2.36 8.51
N GLY A 170 8.60 -1.73 7.49
CA GLY A 170 7.17 -1.82 7.15
C GLY A 170 6.83 -3.10 6.37
N TRP A 171 5.59 -3.57 6.51
CA TRP A 171 5.06 -4.68 5.71
C TRP A 171 3.97 -4.24 4.73
N ASN A 172 3.58 -2.97 4.79
CA ASN A 172 2.59 -2.43 3.88
C ASN A 172 3.15 -2.43 2.45
N GLY A 173 2.41 -3.03 1.52
CA GLY A 173 2.86 -3.20 0.15
C GLY A 173 3.78 -4.42 -0.10
N ALA A 174 4.08 -5.22 0.92
CA ALA A 174 4.77 -6.50 0.69
C ALA A 174 3.89 -7.46 -0.11
N PHE A 175 4.51 -8.19 -1.03
CA PHE A 175 3.81 -9.18 -1.84
C PHE A 175 3.24 -10.29 -0.96
N ALA A 176 2.03 -10.72 -1.32
CA ALA A 176 1.35 -11.85 -0.71
C ALA A 176 1.08 -12.91 -1.79
N ALA A 177 -0.16 -13.05 -2.25
CA ALA A 177 -0.47 -13.88 -3.41
C ALA A 177 0.04 -13.17 -4.67
N THR A 178 0.85 -13.84 -5.46
CA THR A 178 1.51 -13.29 -6.64
C THR A 178 1.47 -14.31 -7.76
N GLU A 179 1.14 -13.85 -8.94
CA GLU A 179 1.11 -14.60 -10.18
C GLU A 179 2.22 -14.12 -11.10
N PHE A 180 2.86 -15.02 -11.79
CA PHE A 180 3.92 -14.75 -12.75
C PHE A 180 3.51 -15.26 -14.11
N TYR A 181 3.61 -14.42 -15.09
CA TYR A 181 3.32 -14.71 -16.49
C TYR A 181 4.60 -14.51 -17.28
N LEU A 182 4.96 -15.49 -18.12
CA LEU A 182 6.11 -15.43 -19.01
C LEU A 182 5.63 -15.44 -20.45
N ALA A 183 6.19 -14.57 -21.27
CA ALA A 183 5.88 -14.44 -22.68
C ALA A 183 7.13 -14.05 -23.48
N ASP A 184 7.20 -14.45 -24.71
CA ASP A 184 8.29 -14.05 -25.64
C ASP A 184 8.05 -12.64 -26.21
N THR A 185 6.80 -12.17 -26.19
CA THR A 185 6.40 -10.85 -26.66
C THR A 185 5.42 -10.19 -25.73
N LEU A 186 5.25 -8.87 -25.84
CA LEU A 186 4.33 -8.09 -25.01
C LEU A 186 2.84 -8.41 -25.25
N THR A 187 2.53 -9.07 -26.36
CA THR A 187 1.14 -9.37 -26.78
C THR A 187 0.72 -10.79 -26.47
N ASP A 188 1.64 -11.69 -26.14
CA ASP A 188 1.40 -13.12 -26.10
C ASP A 188 1.41 -13.69 -24.67
N PHE A 189 1.02 -12.88 -23.69
CA PHE A 189 0.88 -13.37 -22.32
C PHE A 189 -0.20 -14.47 -22.25
N PRO A 190 0.11 -15.62 -21.65
CA PRO A 190 -0.85 -16.69 -21.49
C PRO A 190 -2.00 -16.28 -20.58
N ALA A 191 -3.19 -16.87 -20.77
CA ALA A 191 -4.33 -16.64 -19.91
C ALA A 191 -4.12 -17.17 -18.48
N GLU A 192 -3.35 -18.26 -18.37
CA GLU A 192 -3.00 -18.88 -17.09
C GLU A 192 -1.59 -18.48 -16.66
N PRO A 193 -1.35 -18.26 -15.36
CA PRO A 193 -0.03 -17.90 -14.87
C PRO A 193 0.97 -19.04 -15.06
N SER A 194 2.18 -18.69 -15.45
CA SER A 194 3.31 -19.63 -15.52
C SER A 194 3.72 -20.16 -14.14
N ALA A 195 3.48 -19.36 -13.10
CA ALA A 195 3.67 -19.75 -11.70
C ALA A 195 2.83 -18.89 -10.76
N THR A 196 2.41 -19.47 -9.64
CA THR A 196 1.76 -18.77 -8.53
C THR A 196 2.54 -18.97 -7.24
N VAL A 197 2.67 -17.94 -6.44
CA VAL A 197 3.39 -17.98 -5.17
C VAL A 197 2.64 -17.19 -4.11
N THR A 198 2.63 -17.69 -2.89
CA THR A 198 2.22 -16.94 -1.71
C THR A 198 3.44 -16.71 -0.83
N PHE A 199 3.85 -15.44 -0.70
CA PHE A 199 4.94 -15.06 0.18
C PHE A 199 4.47 -15.01 1.62
N THR A 200 5.29 -15.54 2.52
CA THR A 200 5.08 -15.43 3.96
C THR A 200 5.99 -14.35 4.53
N LYS A 201 5.51 -13.65 5.56
CA LYS A 201 6.35 -12.70 6.29
C LYS A 201 7.51 -13.44 6.94
N SER A 202 8.72 -13.16 6.50
CA SER A 202 9.94 -13.61 7.15
C SER A 202 10.91 -12.44 7.25
N ARG A 203 11.44 -12.19 8.43
CA ARG A 203 12.60 -11.33 8.63
C ARG A 203 13.77 -12.25 8.87
N THR A 204 14.66 -12.36 7.92
CA THR A 204 15.98 -12.97 8.12
C THR A 204 16.92 -11.96 8.73
#